data_66bc98e497aa5fd2b899c336a0c5223e
#
_entry.id   66bc98e497aa5fd2b899c336a0c5223e
#
_cell.length_a   1.000
_cell.length_b   1.000
_cell.length_c   1.000
_cell.angle_alpha   90.00
_cell.angle_beta   90.00
_cell.angle_gamma   90.00
#
_symmetry.space_group_name_H-M   'P 1'
#
loop_
_entity.id
_entity.type
_entity.pdbx_description
1 polymer ?
#
loop_
_entity_poly.entity_id
_entity_poly.type
_entity_poly.pdbx_seq_one_letter_code
_entity_poly.pdbx_strand_id
1 'polypeptide(L)'
;MNLPADLRVGDILLYDEPDIVDDVIAVKTGDDVAHIEIYAGLGQSWASRNGIGVNQYPFRSHGLMYIRRPIQSIDIRAVLVWVKPYIGSPYGFGDILASVDIVTKWNGLDCSHFAASLMEAGGCPQFDAIYAKSKITPRDFKITRESTQIYPENQK
;
A
#
# COMPACT_ATOMS: atom_id res chain seq x y z
N MET A 1 16.63 12.63 7.34
CA MET A 1 15.35 12.68 6.57
C MET A 1 14.33 13.34 7.48
N ASN A 2 13.78 14.51 7.10
CA ASN A 2 12.76 15.20 7.90
C ASN A 2 11.40 14.64 7.52
N LEU A 3 10.91 13.66 8.27
CA LEU A 3 9.55 13.14 8.11
C LEU A 3 8.53 14.19 8.60
N PRO A 4 7.30 14.21 8.03
CA PRO A 4 6.23 15.03 8.58
C PRO A 4 6.04 14.71 10.07
N ALA A 5 6.02 15.76 10.90
CA ALA A 5 5.83 15.60 12.34
C ALA A 5 4.41 15.11 12.71
N ASP A 6 3.48 15.16 11.75
CA ASP A 6 2.04 14.91 11.94
C ASP A 6 1.53 13.73 11.12
N LEU A 7 2.29 12.62 11.03
CA LEU A 7 1.78 11.38 10.43
C LEU A 7 0.43 11.00 11.03
N ARG A 8 -0.56 10.73 10.18
CA ARG A 8 -1.94 10.39 10.58
C ARG A 8 -2.30 8.99 10.15
N VAL A 9 -3.12 8.33 10.95
CA VAL A 9 -3.66 7.03 10.57
C VAL A 9 -4.37 7.13 9.23
N GLY A 10 -4.04 6.20 8.31
CA GLY A 10 -4.49 6.23 6.93
C GLY A 10 -3.53 6.90 5.95
N ASP A 11 -2.45 7.56 6.41
CA ASP A 11 -1.41 8.03 5.49
C ASP A 11 -0.81 6.85 4.73
N ILE A 12 -0.67 7.02 3.41
CA ILE A 12 -0.17 6.04 2.46
C ILE A 12 1.34 6.21 2.36
N LEU A 13 2.08 5.16 2.67
CA LEU A 13 3.53 5.12 2.71
C LEU A 13 4.03 4.34 1.49
N LEU A 14 4.80 4.98 0.62
CA LEU A 14 5.32 4.40 -0.61
C LEU A 14 6.84 4.25 -0.51
N TYR A 15 7.34 3.07 -0.79
CA TYR A 15 8.73 2.69 -0.60
C TYR A 15 9.39 2.26 -1.91
N ASP A 16 10.68 2.58 -2.02
CA ASP A 16 11.62 1.93 -2.92
C ASP A 16 12.26 0.78 -2.13
N GLU A 17 11.90 -0.45 -2.45
CA GLU A 17 12.44 -1.65 -1.80
C GLU A 17 13.18 -2.53 -2.81
N PRO A 18 14.48 -2.76 -2.58
CA PRO A 18 15.27 -3.61 -3.46
C PRO A 18 15.13 -5.09 -3.05
N ASP A 19 13.98 -5.72 -3.30
CA ASP A 19 13.89 -7.18 -3.27
C ASP A 19 13.51 -7.71 -4.66
N ILE A 20 13.68 -9.03 -4.91
CA ILE A 20 13.50 -9.63 -6.24
C ILE A 20 12.08 -9.41 -6.78
N VAL A 21 11.08 -9.36 -5.89
CA VAL A 21 9.68 -9.15 -6.30
C VAL A 21 9.42 -7.68 -6.58
N ASP A 22 9.99 -6.79 -5.79
CA ASP A 22 9.87 -5.35 -5.93
C ASP A 22 10.64 -4.88 -7.18
N ASP A 23 11.79 -5.49 -7.50
CA ASP A 23 12.51 -5.26 -8.75
C ASP A 23 11.64 -5.60 -9.97
N VAL A 24 10.88 -6.70 -9.93
CA VAL A 24 9.94 -7.07 -11.01
C VAL A 24 8.82 -6.04 -11.13
N ILE A 25 8.30 -5.53 -10.02
CA ILE A 25 7.27 -4.49 -10.03
C ILE A 25 7.83 -3.18 -10.56
N ALA A 26 9.00 -2.75 -10.08
CA ALA A 26 9.66 -1.51 -10.51
C ALA A 26 10.03 -1.55 -12.01
N VAL A 27 10.61 -2.63 -12.48
CA VAL A 27 10.92 -2.82 -13.91
C VAL A 27 9.65 -2.78 -14.77
N LYS A 28 8.56 -3.40 -14.30
CA LYS A 28 7.31 -3.44 -15.05
C LYS A 28 6.61 -2.09 -15.09
N THR A 29 6.58 -1.37 -13.97
CA THR A 29 5.89 -0.08 -13.86
C THR A 29 6.73 1.08 -14.37
N GLY A 30 8.05 0.91 -14.45
CA GLY A 30 9.00 1.97 -14.79
C GLY A 30 8.98 3.12 -13.77
N ASP A 31 8.63 2.81 -12.51
CA ASP A 31 8.50 3.79 -11.43
C ASP A 31 9.53 3.50 -10.31
N ASP A 32 9.75 4.49 -9.46
CA ASP A 32 10.66 4.46 -8.32
C ASP A 32 10.01 3.90 -7.04
N VAL A 33 8.76 3.45 -7.10
CA VAL A 33 8.05 2.84 -5.96
C VAL A 33 7.68 1.38 -6.25
N ALA A 34 8.03 0.50 -5.30
CA ALA A 34 7.83 -0.93 -5.41
C ALA A 34 6.94 -1.50 -4.31
N HIS A 35 6.78 -0.81 -3.17
CA HIS A 35 6.00 -1.29 -2.04
C HIS A 35 5.12 -0.20 -1.42
N ILE A 36 4.02 -0.63 -0.78
CA ILE A 36 3.05 0.25 -0.13
C ILE A 36 2.63 -0.29 1.23
N GLU A 37 2.51 0.63 2.19
CA GLU A 37 1.95 0.38 3.52
C GLU A 37 0.97 1.50 3.89
N ILE A 38 0.07 1.24 4.84
CA ILE A 38 -0.85 2.25 5.38
C ILE A 38 -0.49 2.50 6.85
N TYR A 39 -0.20 3.76 7.20
CA TYR A 39 0.16 4.11 8.56
C TYR A 39 -1.00 3.84 9.53
N ALA A 40 -0.72 3.06 10.58
CA ALA A 40 -1.70 2.58 11.55
C ALA A 40 -1.74 3.43 12.83
N GLY A 41 -0.83 4.40 12.97
CA GLY A 41 -0.63 5.14 14.22
C GLY A 41 0.39 4.48 15.15
N LEU A 42 0.81 5.21 16.18
CA LEU A 42 1.72 4.72 17.22
C LEU A 42 3.01 4.06 16.70
N GLY A 43 3.54 4.57 15.58
CA GLY A 43 4.76 4.03 14.96
C GLY A 43 4.54 2.65 14.32
N GLN A 44 3.35 2.33 13.86
CA GLN A 44 3.00 1.08 13.19
C GLN A 44 2.40 1.36 11.81
N SER A 45 2.49 0.37 10.91
CA SER A 45 1.81 0.35 9.61
C SER A 45 1.14 -0.99 9.34
N TRP A 46 0.01 -0.99 8.63
CA TRP A 46 -0.59 -2.19 8.05
C TRP A 46 0.01 -2.45 6.67
N ALA A 47 0.45 -3.67 6.45
CA ALA A 47 1.02 -4.08 5.17
C ALA A 47 0.80 -5.57 4.89
N SER A 48 0.88 -5.92 3.60
CA SER A 48 1.18 -7.26 3.14
C SER A 48 2.62 -7.24 2.63
N ARG A 49 3.55 -7.91 3.35
CA ARG A 49 4.97 -7.94 3.01
C ARG A 49 5.38 -9.27 2.39
N ASN A 50 6.20 -9.19 1.35
CA ASN A 50 6.77 -10.36 0.70
C ASN A 50 7.45 -11.30 1.72
N GLY A 51 7.19 -12.62 1.61
CA GLY A 51 7.75 -13.66 2.47
C GLY A 51 7.17 -13.73 3.90
N ILE A 52 6.42 -12.69 4.36
CA ILE A 52 5.88 -12.62 5.72
C ILE A 52 4.35 -12.57 5.73
N GLY A 53 3.74 -11.86 4.76
CA GLY A 53 2.28 -11.74 4.62
C GLY A 53 1.67 -10.49 5.26
N VAL A 54 0.37 -10.60 5.57
CA VAL A 54 -0.44 -9.50 6.12
C VAL A 54 -0.25 -9.39 7.62
N ASN A 55 0.16 -8.20 8.09
CA ASN A 55 0.29 -7.92 9.51
C ASN A 55 0.33 -6.40 9.79
N GLN A 56 0.41 -6.07 11.06
CA GLN A 56 0.81 -4.75 11.54
C GLN A 56 2.31 -4.80 11.87
N TYR A 57 3.07 -3.90 11.26
CA TYR A 57 4.53 -3.85 11.35
C TYR A 57 5.01 -2.54 11.94
N PRO A 58 6.17 -2.50 12.61
CA PRO A 58 6.81 -1.25 12.97
C PRO A 58 7.02 -0.36 11.75
N PHE A 59 6.64 0.92 11.87
CA PHE A 59 6.94 1.94 10.86
C PHE A 59 8.44 2.02 10.62
N ARG A 60 8.83 2.16 9.34
CA ARG A 60 10.23 2.33 8.94
C ARG A 60 10.36 3.57 8.07
N SER A 61 11.46 4.29 8.23
CA SER A 61 11.80 5.43 7.38
C SER A 61 12.77 5.05 6.25
N HIS A 62 13.44 3.89 6.36
CA HIS A 62 14.35 3.40 5.32
C HIS A 62 13.56 3.02 4.06
N GLY A 63 14.03 3.43 2.90
CA GLY A 63 13.36 3.20 1.62
C GLY A 63 12.08 4.01 1.41
N LEU A 64 11.64 4.84 2.37
CA LEU A 64 10.44 5.65 2.22
C LEU A 64 10.68 6.79 1.22
N MET A 65 9.94 6.74 0.10
CA MET A 65 10.04 7.73 -0.98
C MET A 65 8.95 8.80 -0.91
N TYR A 66 7.72 8.39 -0.67
CA TYR A 66 6.57 9.30 -0.64
C TYR A 66 5.63 8.97 0.52
N ILE A 67 4.98 10.01 1.04
CA ILE A 67 3.82 9.89 1.91
C ILE A 67 2.69 10.66 1.23
N ARG A 68 1.55 10.00 1.07
CA ARG A 68 0.34 10.63 0.55
C ARG A 68 -0.77 10.56 1.59
N ARG A 69 -1.48 11.67 1.74
CA ARG A 69 -2.61 11.77 2.67
C ARG A 69 -3.92 11.65 1.89
N PRO A 70 -4.79 10.70 2.20
CA PRO A 70 -6.12 10.62 1.60
C PRO A 70 -6.90 11.91 1.83
N ILE A 71 -7.71 12.30 0.84
CA ILE A 71 -8.59 13.47 0.95
C ILE A 71 -9.71 13.18 1.97
N GLN A 72 -10.25 11.95 1.93
CA GLN A 72 -11.25 11.50 2.89
C GLN A 72 -10.58 10.90 4.13
N SER A 73 -11.16 11.13 5.30
CA SER A 73 -10.68 10.52 6.54
C SER A 73 -11.09 9.05 6.60
N ILE A 74 -10.17 8.22 7.10
CA ILE A 74 -10.38 6.78 7.25
C ILE A 74 -11.19 6.45 8.52
N ASP A 75 -12.17 5.57 8.42
CA ASP A 75 -12.83 4.95 9.57
C ASP A 75 -11.98 3.79 10.11
N ILE A 76 -11.26 4.07 11.19
CA ILE A 76 -10.38 3.11 11.86
C ILE A 76 -11.12 1.88 12.38
N ARG A 77 -12.37 2.04 12.84
CA ARG A 77 -13.16 0.91 13.37
C ARG A 77 -13.49 -0.07 12.24
N ALA A 78 -13.92 0.46 11.09
CA ALA A 78 -14.19 -0.35 9.91
C ALA A 78 -12.91 -1.07 9.42
N VAL A 79 -11.76 -0.39 9.40
CA VAL A 79 -10.46 -0.99 9.07
C VAL A 79 -10.11 -2.12 10.02
N LEU A 80 -10.21 -1.93 11.33
CA LEU A 80 -9.86 -2.97 12.32
C LEU A 80 -10.75 -4.21 12.20
N VAL A 81 -12.02 -4.03 11.90
CA VAL A 81 -12.95 -5.15 11.65
C VAL A 81 -12.55 -5.89 10.37
N TRP A 82 -12.26 -5.13 9.30
CA TRP A 82 -11.92 -5.72 8.01
C TRP A 82 -10.57 -6.43 8.02
N VAL A 83 -9.52 -5.86 8.63
CA VAL A 83 -8.16 -6.42 8.58
C VAL A 83 -8.00 -7.68 9.42
N LYS A 84 -8.78 -7.81 10.49
CA LYS A 84 -8.66 -8.89 11.48
C LYS A 84 -8.58 -10.31 10.88
N PRO A 85 -9.44 -10.73 9.94
CA PRO A 85 -9.38 -12.07 9.35
C PRO A 85 -8.17 -12.28 8.42
N TYR A 86 -7.50 -11.21 7.99
CA TYR A 86 -6.34 -11.29 7.09
C TYR A 86 -4.99 -11.33 7.83
N ILE A 87 -4.95 -10.98 9.11
CA ILE A 87 -3.72 -11.02 9.90
C ILE A 87 -3.14 -12.43 9.89
N GLY A 88 -1.87 -12.56 9.47
CA GLY A 88 -1.17 -13.84 9.30
C GLY A 88 -1.43 -14.53 7.95
N SER A 89 -2.25 -13.96 7.07
CA SER A 89 -2.41 -14.48 5.70
C SER A 89 -1.11 -14.31 4.91
N PRO A 90 -0.77 -15.28 4.04
CA PRO A 90 0.45 -15.19 3.24
C PRO A 90 0.37 -14.06 2.21
N TYR A 91 1.54 -13.61 1.75
CA TYR A 91 1.65 -12.64 0.65
C TYR A 91 1.12 -13.23 -0.66
N GLY A 92 0.35 -12.43 -1.41
CA GLY A 92 -0.34 -12.87 -2.63
C GLY A 92 0.50 -12.74 -3.88
N PHE A 93 1.44 -13.65 -4.11
CA PHE A 93 2.18 -13.70 -5.38
C PHE A 93 1.29 -13.86 -6.62
N GLY A 94 0.10 -14.46 -6.47
CA GLY A 94 -0.85 -14.67 -7.56
C GLY A 94 -1.33 -13.38 -8.20
N ASP A 95 -1.55 -12.34 -7.41
CA ASP A 95 -1.99 -11.04 -7.92
C ASP A 95 -0.88 -10.33 -8.70
N ILE A 96 0.38 -10.47 -8.28
CA ILE A 96 1.54 -9.96 -9.03
C ILE A 96 1.65 -10.68 -10.37
N LEU A 97 1.54 -12.01 -10.39
CA LEU A 97 1.62 -12.81 -11.61
C LEU A 97 0.41 -12.59 -12.53
N ALA A 98 -0.79 -12.38 -11.96
CA ALA A 98 -1.97 -12.01 -12.75
C ALA A 98 -1.83 -10.63 -13.40
N SER A 99 -1.12 -9.71 -12.77
CA SER A 99 -0.80 -8.40 -13.34
C SER A 99 0.16 -8.47 -14.53
N VAL A 100 0.87 -9.60 -14.72
CA VAL A 100 1.77 -9.91 -15.87
C VAL A 100 1.20 -10.96 -16.83
N ASP A 101 -0.14 -11.22 -16.81
CA ASP A 101 -0.82 -12.24 -17.62
C ASP A 101 -0.34 -13.70 -17.39
N ILE A 102 0.35 -13.96 -16.30
CA ILE A 102 0.73 -15.32 -15.89
C ILE A 102 -0.32 -15.80 -14.90
N VAL A 103 -1.25 -16.61 -15.36
CA VAL A 103 -2.38 -17.12 -14.56
C VAL A 103 -1.90 -18.12 -13.53
N THR A 104 -1.84 -17.74 -12.26
CA THR A 104 -1.71 -18.66 -11.14
C THR A 104 -2.76 -18.37 -10.06
N LYS A 105 -3.46 -19.41 -9.63
CA LYS A 105 -4.42 -19.33 -8.51
C LYS A 105 -3.66 -19.38 -7.17
N TRP A 106 -3.20 -18.24 -6.69
CA TRP A 106 -2.67 -18.14 -5.33
C TRP A 106 -3.63 -17.29 -4.49
N ASN A 107 -3.99 -17.79 -3.31
CA ASN A 107 -4.89 -17.13 -2.39
C ASN A 107 -4.08 -16.25 -1.42
N GLY A 108 -3.84 -15.00 -1.78
CA GLY A 108 -3.17 -14.03 -0.92
C GLY A 108 -3.36 -12.62 -1.45
N LEU A 109 -3.02 -11.62 -0.65
CA LEU A 109 -3.09 -10.21 -1.02
C LEU A 109 -1.67 -9.67 -1.20
N ASP A 110 -1.33 -9.15 -2.38
CA ASP A 110 -0.13 -8.33 -2.55
C ASP A 110 -0.27 -6.99 -1.79
N CYS A 111 0.81 -6.21 -1.74
CA CYS A 111 0.82 -4.96 -0.98
C CYS A 111 -0.20 -3.94 -1.50
N SER A 112 -0.36 -3.82 -2.81
CA SER A 112 -1.25 -2.83 -3.44
C SER A 112 -2.71 -3.23 -3.35
N HIS A 113 -3.03 -4.51 -3.58
CA HIS A 113 -4.38 -5.04 -3.40
C HIS A 113 -4.84 -4.94 -1.94
N PHE A 114 -3.95 -5.30 -1.01
CA PHE A 114 -4.21 -5.16 0.43
C PHE A 114 -4.50 -3.70 0.80
N ALA A 115 -3.62 -2.76 0.41
CA ALA A 115 -3.77 -1.34 0.70
C ALA A 115 -5.06 -0.77 0.11
N ALA A 116 -5.38 -1.06 -1.16
CA ALA A 116 -6.60 -0.59 -1.81
C ALA A 116 -7.86 -1.10 -1.10
N SER A 117 -7.87 -2.39 -0.71
CA SER A 117 -9.00 -3.00 -0.02
C SER A 117 -9.17 -2.47 1.40
N LEU A 118 -8.07 -2.22 2.12
CA LEU A 118 -8.08 -1.62 3.45
C LEU A 118 -8.65 -0.19 3.41
N MET A 119 -8.20 0.63 2.44
CA MET A 119 -8.67 2.00 2.27
C MET A 119 -10.15 2.05 1.91
N GLU A 120 -10.63 1.16 1.02
CA GLU A 120 -12.06 1.04 0.71
C GLU A 120 -12.88 0.62 1.92
N ALA A 121 -12.43 -0.38 2.69
CA ALA A 121 -13.09 -0.81 3.92
C ALA A 121 -13.17 0.32 4.96
N GLY A 122 -12.19 1.19 5.01
CA GLY A 122 -12.16 2.39 5.84
C GLY A 122 -12.98 3.56 5.30
N GLY A 123 -13.72 3.40 4.18
CA GLY A 123 -14.57 4.42 3.59
C GLY A 123 -13.83 5.53 2.83
N CYS A 124 -12.55 5.32 2.50
CA CYS A 124 -11.77 6.25 1.70
C CYS A 124 -11.12 5.56 0.49
N PRO A 125 -11.92 5.05 -0.47
CA PRO A 125 -11.40 4.35 -1.63
C PRO A 125 -10.46 5.26 -2.44
N GLN A 126 -9.33 4.70 -2.87
CA GLN A 126 -8.33 5.42 -3.66
C GLN A 126 -8.53 5.24 -5.17
N PHE A 127 -9.45 4.36 -5.55
CA PHE A 127 -9.74 4.02 -6.94
C PHE A 127 -11.25 3.78 -7.13
N ASP A 128 -11.73 3.99 -8.35
CA ASP A 128 -13.12 3.69 -8.72
C ASP A 128 -13.42 2.20 -8.55
N ALA A 129 -14.67 1.87 -8.21
CA ALA A 129 -15.14 0.50 -7.97
C ALA A 129 -14.94 -0.45 -9.17
N ILE A 130 -14.86 0.09 -10.39
CA ILE A 130 -14.58 -0.67 -11.62
C ILE A 130 -13.11 -1.02 -11.80
N TYR A 131 -12.21 -0.41 -11.03
CA TYR A 131 -10.79 -0.70 -11.13
C TYR A 131 -10.50 -2.04 -10.48
N ALA A 132 -10.02 -3.01 -11.26
CA ALA A 132 -9.71 -4.34 -10.73
C ALA A 132 -8.53 -4.25 -9.74
N LYS A 133 -8.77 -4.51 -8.46
CA LYS A 133 -7.78 -4.38 -7.39
C LYS A 133 -6.51 -5.23 -7.63
N SER A 134 -6.65 -6.37 -8.29
CA SER A 134 -5.54 -7.24 -8.70
C SER A 134 -4.61 -6.63 -9.77
N LYS A 135 -4.98 -5.46 -10.33
CA LYS A 135 -4.16 -4.72 -11.30
C LYS A 135 -3.56 -3.45 -10.73
N ILE A 136 -3.91 -3.09 -9.49
CA ILE A 136 -3.38 -1.91 -8.81
C ILE A 136 -1.92 -2.16 -8.44
N THR A 137 -1.07 -1.18 -8.70
CA THR A 137 0.35 -1.19 -8.36
C THR A 137 0.69 -0.06 -7.39
N PRO A 138 1.84 -0.06 -6.70
CA PRO A 138 2.26 1.07 -5.86
C PRO A 138 2.30 2.41 -6.61
N ARG A 139 2.65 2.39 -7.92
CA ARG A 139 2.63 3.56 -8.80
C ARG A 139 1.24 4.21 -8.87
N ASP A 140 0.17 3.42 -8.94
CA ASP A 140 -1.18 3.95 -9.03
C ASP A 140 -1.53 4.79 -7.79
N PHE A 141 -1.06 4.38 -6.62
CA PHE A 141 -1.20 5.17 -5.39
C PHE A 141 -0.38 6.47 -5.42
N LYS A 142 0.77 6.49 -6.11
CA LYS A 142 1.59 7.70 -6.26
C LYS A 142 0.86 8.78 -7.06
N ILE A 143 0.03 8.40 -8.03
CA ILE A 143 -0.63 9.32 -8.96
C ILE A 143 -2.13 9.50 -8.74
N THR A 144 -2.76 8.74 -7.82
CA THR A 144 -4.20 8.87 -7.56
C THR A 144 -4.59 10.30 -7.15
N ARG A 145 -5.79 10.73 -7.55
CA ARG A 145 -6.37 12.04 -7.19
C ARG A 145 -7.05 12.04 -5.83
N GLU A 146 -7.30 10.85 -5.27
CA GLU A 146 -7.97 10.66 -3.98
C GLU A 146 -7.05 10.90 -2.76
N SER A 147 -5.79 11.25 -3.02
CA SER A 147 -4.81 11.59 -1.98
C SER A 147 -3.88 12.71 -2.44
N THR A 148 -3.32 13.43 -1.47
CA THR A 148 -2.35 14.52 -1.68
C THR A 148 -0.98 14.10 -1.18
N GLN A 149 0.08 14.39 -1.95
CA GLN A 149 1.45 14.16 -1.51
C GLN A 149 1.82 15.15 -0.40
N ILE A 150 2.30 14.63 0.73
CA ILE A 150 2.75 15.42 1.89
C ILE A 150 4.24 15.22 2.19
N TYR A 151 4.88 14.21 1.57
CA TYR A 151 6.32 13.98 1.66
C TYR A 151 6.86 13.33 0.36
N PRO A 152 8.03 13.71 -0.16
CA PRO A 152 8.69 14.99 0.21
C PRO A 152 7.74 16.17 0.01
N GLU A 153 7.93 17.24 0.78
CA GLU A 153 7.10 18.44 0.61
C GLU A 153 7.18 18.93 -0.84
N ASN A 154 6.01 19.20 -1.45
CA ASN A 154 5.99 19.81 -2.78
C ASN A 154 6.71 21.15 -2.70
N GLN A 155 7.92 21.24 -3.23
CA GLN A 155 8.57 22.54 -3.46
C GLN A 155 7.75 23.27 -4.52
N LYS A 156 7.00 24.27 -4.07
CA LYS A 156 6.27 25.21 -4.94
C LYS A 156 7.24 26.20 -5.56
#